data_21606ee6b145219270722fca425f8dc2
#
_entry.id   21606ee6b145219270722fca425f8dc2
#
_cell.length_a   1.000
_cell.length_b   1.000
_cell.length_c   1.000
_cell.angle_alpha   90.00
_cell.angle_beta   90.00
_cell.angle_gamma   90.00
#
_symmetry.space_group_name_H-M   'P 1'
#
loop_
_entity.id
_entity.type
_entity.pdbx_description
1 polymer ?
#
loop_
_entity_poly.entity_id
_entity_poly.type
_entity_poly.pdbx_seq_one_letter_code
_entity_poly.pdbx_strand_id
1 'polypeptide(L)'
;MRTLLSLLPPLFLIAAAPADPAVEAALAAAGPGTRIGLVVTDEQGHEIVAIRPDDRFVPASNTKMFTTAAAFALLDTAAADGGGGATVRLEGRDVVLAGHGDARLSSAPDCVTDCLLDLARAVAARTRIVHDVIGDDSAFPDERWPQGMSWNNIPSRYGTAISALTIDDNVTTITVEPGPVVTSDGYYRIDNRVVTGGTKAALGFARAPNDDRLQVTGTVPPGASETLTIAIDDPAHRAAWRLTAMLRDLGVRVTGTIGVRHRAPSPSDDPATRGTAPAPRPPEPPVLARLVPPPLTADLRVTSKVSQNLHAELLLRRIGALAGTGSVADGQRAVRTMLDGAGVERWSYDFADGSGMSNYNRLTPRAAVRFLRWTQTQPWGAAWRDTLPVGGVDGTVARRFGGTPLDGKLFAKTGTLNAANALSGFLVAASGRTLTFSALANDMPADASATAAVDKALLAVAAAN
;
A
#
# COMPACT_ATOMS: atom_id res chain seq x y z
N MET A 1 58.21 29.97 -7.77
CA MET A 1 57.34 29.31 -6.81
C MET A 1 56.35 30.32 -6.23
N ARG A 2 55.12 30.35 -6.70
CA ARG A 2 54.03 31.15 -6.13
C ARG A 2 53.02 30.20 -5.56
N THR A 3 52.91 30.15 -4.23
CA THR A 3 51.98 29.33 -3.48
C THR A 3 50.57 29.96 -3.59
N LEU A 4 49.65 29.27 -4.25
CA LEU A 4 48.23 29.63 -4.22
C LEU A 4 47.65 29.07 -2.93
N LEU A 5 47.31 29.95 -1.99
CA LEU A 5 46.43 29.65 -0.89
C LEU A 5 44.99 29.59 -1.40
N SER A 6 44.39 28.37 -1.45
CA SER A 6 42.97 28.20 -1.68
C SER A 6 42.22 28.51 -0.40
N LEU A 7 41.49 29.61 -0.36
CA LEU A 7 40.50 29.94 0.67
C LEU A 7 39.29 29.05 0.46
N LEU A 8 39.08 28.06 1.36
CA LEU A 8 37.81 27.36 1.51
C LEU A 8 36.77 28.32 2.10
N PRO A 9 35.54 28.40 1.55
CA PRO A 9 34.50 29.21 2.15
C PRO A 9 34.09 28.65 3.54
N PRO A 10 33.75 29.52 4.51
CA PRO A 10 33.36 29.08 5.82
C PRO A 10 32.05 28.31 5.71
N LEU A 11 32.04 27.08 6.23
CA LEU A 11 30.88 26.27 6.45
C LEU A 11 30.05 26.93 7.57
N PHE A 12 29.00 27.69 7.22
CA PHE A 12 28.04 28.17 8.19
C PHE A 12 27.24 26.97 8.71
N LEU A 13 27.59 26.46 9.87
CA LEU A 13 26.67 25.65 10.69
C LEU A 13 25.53 26.57 11.11
N ILE A 14 24.41 26.50 10.40
CA ILE A 14 23.15 27.10 10.89
C ILE A 14 22.71 26.20 12.04
N ALA A 15 22.93 26.63 13.28
CA ALA A 15 22.36 26.01 14.44
C ALA A 15 20.82 26.03 14.29
N ALA A 16 20.20 24.85 14.36
CA ALA A 16 18.74 24.76 14.39
C ALA A 16 18.21 25.63 15.56
N ALA A 17 17.22 26.46 15.27
CA ALA A 17 16.53 27.21 16.33
C ALA A 17 15.99 26.21 17.37
N PRO A 18 16.09 26.53 18.69
CA PRO A 18 15.49 25.67 19.72
C PRO A 18 14.00 25.50 19.40
N ALA A 19 13.50 24.25 19.48
CA ALA A 19 12.09 23.99 19.24
C ALA A 19 11.21 24.77 20.24
N ASP A 20 10.04 25.19 19.80
CA ASP A 20 9.07 25.85 20.67
C ASP A 20 8.81 24.96 21.90
N PRO A 21 8.91 25.47 23.15
CA PRO A 21 8.68 24.70 24.36
C PRO A 21 7.31 23.97 24.38
N ALA A 22 6.28 24.54 23.74
CA ALA A 22 4.97 23.90 23.60
C ALA A 22 5.03 22.65 22.72
N VAL A 23 5.85 22.65 21.66
CA VAL A 23 6.08 21.49 20.80
C VAL A 23 6.82 20.38 21.56
N GLU A 24 7.90 20.74 22.28
CA GLU A 24 8.65 19.79 23.09
C GLU A 24 7.80 19.15 24.20
N ALA A 25 7.03 19.96 24.92
CA ALA A 25 6.11 19.48 25.96
C ALA A 25 5.04 18.55 25.39
N ALA A 26 4.49 18.87 24.20
CA ALA A 26 3.52 18.00 23.53
C ALA A 26 4.12 16.63 23.14
N LEU A 27 5.34 16.61 22.60
CA LEU A 27 6.01 15.36 22.19
C LEU A 27 6.45 14.52 23.40
N ALA A 28 6.83 15.13 24.51
CA ALA A 28 7.18 14.43 25.75
C ALA A 28 6.00 13.61 26.31
N ALA A 29 4.76 13.97 25.97
CA ALA A 29 3.55 13.23 26.36
C ALA A 29 3.43 11.84 25.69
N ALA A 30 4.28 11.51 24.70
CA ALA A 30 4.34 10.17 24.12
C ALA A 30 4.89 9.10 25.07
N GLY A 31 5.47 9.54 26.20
CA GLY A 31 5.98 8.66 27.25
C GLY A 31 7.42 8.16 27.04
N PRO A 32 7.98 7.54 28.06
CA PRO A 32 9.37 7.07 28.06
C PRO A 32 9.56 5.95 27.04
N GLY A 33 10.78 5.85 26.49
CA GLY A 33 11.14 4.85 25.47
C GLY A 33 10.80 5.27 24.04
N THR A 34 9.81 6.15 23.84
CA THR A 34 9.41 6.61 22.51
C THR A 34 10.45 7.56 21.92
N ARG A 35 10.96 7.26 20.75
CA ARG A 35 11.84 8.11 19.97
C ARG A 35 11.05 8.82 18.89
N ILE A 36 11.04 10.16 18.89
CA ILE A 36 10.31 10.98 17.91
C ILE A 36 11.28 11.86 17.15
N GLY A 37 11.11 11.90 15.82
CA GLY A 37 11.70 12.87 14.91
C GLY A 37 10.60 13.74 14.31
N LEU A 38 10.82 15.05 14.31
CA LEU A 38 9.89 16.03 13.72
C LEU A 38 10.68 17.09 12.95
N VAL A 39 10.34 17.28 11.70
CA VAL A 39 10.80 18.42 10.89
C VAL A 39 9.57 19.15 10.38
N VAL A 40 9.57 20.47 10.51
CA VAL A 40 8.57 21.37 9.92
C VAL A 40 9.31 22.48 9.19
N THR A 41 8.91 22.77 7.95
CA THR A 41 9.46 23.89 7.17
C THR A 41 8.38 24.84 6.73
N ASP A 42 8.76 26.09 6.56
CA ASP A 42 7.96 27.10 5.88
C ASP A 42 7.93 26.90 4.35
N GLU A 43 7.25 27.82 3.64
CA GLU A 43 7.13 27.81 2.18
C GLU A 43 8.49 28.00 1.46
N GLN A 44 9.45 28.70 2.09
CA GLN A 44 10.78 28.92 1.59
C GLN A 44 11.73 27.73 1.85
N GLY A 45 11.36 26.84 2.79
CA GLY A 45 12.14 25.68 3.18
C GLY A 45 13.01 25.89 4.40
N HIS A 46 12.84 26.98 5.12
CA HIS A 46 13.52 27.17 6.38
C HIS A 46 12.90 26.23 7.42
N GLU A 47 13.73 25.50 8.13
CA GLU A 47 13.30 24.62 9.21
C GLU A 47 12.89 25.47 10.42
N ILE A 48 11.59 25.45 10.76
CA ILE A 48 11.02 26.09 11.96
C ILE A 48 10.96 25.13 13.16
N VAL A 49 10.99 23.81 12.89
CA VAL A 49 11.19 22.75 13.89
C VAL A 49 12.09 21.70 13.31
N ALA A 50 13.12 21.27 14.07
CA ALA A 50 14.05 20.22 13.69
C ALA A 50 14.45 19.39 14.91
N ILE A 51 13.69 18.34 15.20
CA ILE A 51 13.93 17.38 16.28
C ILE A 51 14.34 16.06 15.65
N ARG A 52 15.54 15.56 15.97
CA ARG A 52 16.10 14.33 15.36
C ARG A 52 15.89 14.26 13.85
N PRO A 53 16.22 15.33 13.11
CA PRO A 53 15.83 15.49 11.71
C PRO A 53 16.46 14.44 10.79
N ASP A 54 17.64 13.93 11.18
CA ASP A 54 18.45 13.01 10.38
C ASP A 54 18.51 11.59 10.98
N ASP A 55 17.82 11.34 12.08
CA ASP A 55 17.64 9.98 12.59
C ASP A 55 16.76 9.18 11.62
N ARG A 56 17.11 7.89 11.47
CA ARG A 56 16.38 6.97 10.59
C ARG A 56 15.30 6.22 11.36
N PHE A 57 14.07 6.35 10.91
CA PHE A 57 12.88 5.75 11.50
C PHE A 57 12.27 4.72 10.56
N VAL A 58 11.51 3.76 11.09
CA VAL A 58 10.55 2.95 10.33
C VAL A 58 9.36 3.83 9.97
N PRO A 59 9.10 4.13 8.70
CA PRO A 59 8.08 5.09 8.28
C PRO A 59 6.67 4.50 8.24
N ALA A 60 6.55 3.18 8.35
CA ALA A 60 5.30 2.47 8.11
C ALA A 60 4.66 2.94 6.78
N SER A 61 3.33 3.11 6.75
CA SER A 61 2.60 3.50 5.54
C SER A 61 2.93 4.89 4.98
N ASN A 62 3.81 5.67 5.60
CA ASN A 62 4.36 6.85 4.95
C ASN A 62 5.19 6.51 3.70
N THR A 63 5.69 5.26 3.59
CA THR A 63 6.30 4.73 2.36
C THR A 63 5.40 4.91 1.14
N LYS A 64 4.08 4.79 1.30
CA LYS A 64 3.11 4.96 0.21
C LYS A 64 3.15 6.33 -0.46
N MET A 65 3.61 7.37 0.24
CA MET A 65 3.79 8.70 -0.38
C MET A 65 4.75 8.64 -1.56
N PHE A 66 5.83 7.89 -1.41
CA PHE A 66 6.86 7.74 -2.45
C PHE A 66 6.37 6.87 -3.60
N THR A 67 5.69 5.77 -3.29
CA THR A 67 5.13 4.88 -4.30
C THR A 67 4.05 5.58 -5.13
N THR A 68 3.12 6.30 -4.48
CA THR A 68 2.04 7.00 -5.19
C THR A 68 2.56 8.20 -6.00
N ALA A 69 3.56 8.93 -5.49
CA ALA A 69 4.20 9.99 -6.25
C ALA A 69 4.96 9.46 -7.48
N ALA A 70 5.66 8.32 -7.35
CA ALA A 70 6.30 7.67 -8.48
C ALA A 70 5.28 7.20 -9.53
N ALA A 71 4.10 6.75 -9.10
CA ALA A 71 3.01 6.43 -10.03
C ALA A 71 2.53 7.67 -10.81
N PHE A 72 2.31 8.80 -10.13
CA PHE A 72 1.98 10.07 -10.80
C PHE A 72 3.07 10.58 -11.74
N ALA A 73 4.33 10.34 -11.39
CA ALA A 73 5.47 10.80 -12.20
C ALA A 73 5.69 9.95 -13.46
N LEU A 74 5.34 8.66 -13.43
CA LEU A 74 5.80 7.67 -14.42
C LEU A 74 4.68 6.99 -15.19
N LEU A 75 3.44 6.94 -14.65
CA LEU A 75 2.30 6.31 -15.27
C LEU A 75 1.30 7.36 -15.78
N ASP A 76 0.55 7.05 -16.83
CA ASP A 76 -0.63 7.82 -17.17
C ASP A 76 -1.74 7.52 -16.15
N THR A 77 -1.92 8.41 -15.18
CA THR A 77 -2.89 8.24 -14.11
C THR A 77 -4.28 8.78 -14.43
N ALA A 78 -4.42 9.53 -15.54
CA ALA A 78 -5.64 10.23 -15.91
C ALA A 78 -6.47 9.48 -16.97
N ALA A 79 -5.84 8.74 -17.86
CA ALA A 79 -6.53 7.92 -18.86
C ALA A 79 -7.05 6.61 -18.26
N ALA A 80 -8.05 6.02 -18.91
CA ALA A 80 -8.51 4.67 -18.61
C ALA A 80 -7.33 3.68 -18.71
N ASP A 81 -7.25 2.74 -17.77
CA ASP A 81 -6.08 1.88 -17.59
C ASP A 81 -6.08 0.67 -18.54
N GLY A 82 -5.90 0.93 -19.82
CA GLY A 82 -5.90 -0.15 -20.83
C GLY A 82 -4.78 -1.17 -20.69
N GLY A 83 -3.72 -0.88 -19.91
CA GLY A 83 -2.58 -1.76 -19.71
C GLY A 83 -2.69 -2.65 -18.47
N GLY A 84 -3.52 -2.31 -17.49
CA GLY A 84 -3.64 -3.01 -16.21
C GLY A 84 -4.72 -4.09 -16.16
N GLY A 85 -5.76 -3.97 -16.98
CA GLY A 85 -6.94 -4.80 -16.90
C GLY A 85 -6.72 -6.28 -17.19
N ALA A 86 -7.44 -7.14 -16.47
CA ALA A 86 -7.41 -8.57 -16.66
C ALA A 86 -7.90 -8.99 -18.05
N THR A 87 -7.37 -10.10 -18.56
CA THR A 87 -7.73 -10.67 -19.86
C THR A 87 -8.15 -12.13 -19.75
N VAL A 88 -8.99 -12.58 -20.68
CA VAL A 88 -9.32 -13.99 -20.82
C VAL A 88 -9.04 -14.49 -22.24
N ARG A 89 -8.47 -15.70 -22.37
CA ARG A 89 -8.19 -16.37 -23.64
C ARG A 89 -8.47 -17.85 -23.56
N LEU A 90 -8.60 -18.49 -24.73
CA LEU A 90 -8.65 -19.94 -24.83
C LEU A 90 -7.30 -20.47 -25.34
N GLU A 91 -6.77 -21.46 -24.66
CA GLU A 91 -5.62 -22.25 -25.09
C GLU A 91 -6.09 -23.71 -25.32
N GLY A 92 -6.42 -24.01 -26.57
CA GLY A 92 -7.10 -25.28 -26.88
C GLY A 92 -8.50 -25.30 -26.24
N ARG A 93 -8.66 -26.14 -25.19
CA ARG A 93 -9.90 -26.24 -24.40
C ARG A 93 -9.80 -25.60 -23.03
N ASP A 94 -8.64 -25.08 -22.67
CA ASP A 94 -8.43 -24.44 -21.39
C ASP A 94 -8.76 -22.94 -21.46
N VAL A 95 -9.26 -22.42 -20.35
CA VAL A 95 -9.49 -20.98 -20.15
C VAL A 95 -8.34 -20.42 -19.33
N VAL A 96 -7.66 -19.41 -19.84
CA VAL A 96 -6.62 -18.70 -19.12
C VAL A 96 -7.09 -17.29 -18.78
N LEU A 97 -7.18 -16.98 -17.49
CA LEU A 97 -7.43 -15.67 -16.93
C LEU A 97 -6.09 -15.05 -16.54
N ALA A 98 -5.66 -14.00 -17.25
CA ALA A 98 -4.38 -13.35 -16.98
C ALA A 98 -4.55 -11.98 -16.37
N GLY A 99 -3.71 -11.68 -15.36
CA GLY A 99 -3.66 -10.40 -14.66
C GLY A 99 -2.47 -9.55 -15.09
N HIS A 100 -2.63 -8.21 -15.03
CA HIS A 100 -1.61 -7.23 -15.42
C HIS A 100 -1.36 -6.18 -14.33
N GLY A 101 -1.75 -6.49 -13.08
CA GLY A 101 -1.54 -5.62 -11.92
C GLY A 101 -2.68 -4.62 -11.66
N ASP A 102 -3.86 -4.87 -12.19
CA ASP A 102 -5.08 -4.19 -11.77
C ASP A 102 -5.45 -4.61 -10.35
N ALA A 103 -5.69 -3.63 -9.49
CA ALA A 103 -6.09 -3.85 -8.10
C ALA A 103 -7.61 -3.98 -7.92
N ARG A 104 -8.42 -3.79 -8.95
CA ARG A 104 -9.86 -3.52 -8.84
C ARG A 104 -10.76 -4.61 -9.40
N LEU A 105 -10.20 -5.64 -10.03
CA LEU A 105 -10.98 -6.77 -10.54
C LEU A 105 -11.90 -7.32 -9.46
N SER A 106 -13.20 -7.35 -9.72
CA SER A 106 -14.20 -7.76 -8.75
C SER A 106 -15.03 -8.96 -9.19
N SER A 107 -15.27 -9.87 -8.24
CA SER A 107 -16.23 -10.96 -8.40
C SER A 107 -17.59 -10.70 -7.73
N ALA A 108 -17.80 -9.50 -7.20
CA ALA A 108 -19.04 -9.14 -6.52
C ALA A 108 -20.26 -9.21 -7.48
N PRO A 109 -21.43 -9.67 -7.00
CA PRO A 109 -22.61 -9.80 -7.85
C PRO A 109 -23.18 -8.45 -8.32
N ASP A 110 -22.91 -7.38 -7.60
CA ASP A 110 -23.32 -5.99 -7.88
C ASP A 110 -22.19 -5.17 -8.54
N CYS A 111 -21.14 -5.82 -9.04
CA CYS A 111 -20.02 -5.18 -9.72
C CYS A 111 -20.51 -4.38 -10.94
N VAL A 112 -20.00 -3.14 -11.08
CA VAL A 112 -20.33 -2.22 -12.19
C VAL A 112 -19.16 -2.01 -13.15
N THR A 113 -17.93 -2.03 -12.62
CA THR A 113 -16.69 -1.83 -13.41
C THR A 113 -15.65 -2.86 -13.00
N ASP A 114 -14.79 -3.30 -13.93
CA ASP A 114 -13.80 -4.35 -13.74
C ASP A 114 -14.38 -5.67 -13.24
N CYS A 115 -15.46 -6.09 -13.87
CA CYS A 115 -16.22 -7.24 -13.43
C CYS A 115 -15.68 -8.55 -14.04
N LEU A 116 -15.26 -9.50 -13.20
CA LEU A 116 -14.87 -10.84 -13.64
C LEU A 116 -16.01 -11.52 -14.43
N LEU A 117 -17.27 -11.20 -14.11
CA LEU A 117 -18.43 -11.73 -14.81
C LEU A 117 -18.42 -11.41 -16.31
N ASP A 118 -17.88 -10.26 -16.72
CA ASP A 118 -17.85 -9.88 -18.15
C ASP A 118 -16.85 -10.76 -18.92
N LEU A 119 -15.72 -11.13 -18.29
CA LEU A 119 -14.80 -12.12 -18.86
C LEU A 119 -15.41 -13.52 -18.92
N ALA A 120 -16.18 -13.92 -17.89
CA ALA A 120 -16.91 -15.18 -17.88
C ALA A 120 -17.96 -15.23 -19.01
N ARG A 121 -18.70 -14.14 -19.23
CA ARG A 121 -19.67 -14.01 -20.35
C ARG A 121 -19.00 -14.11 -21.71
N ALA A 122 -17.82 -13.53 -21.90
CA ALA A 122 -17.06 -13.63 -23.14
C ALA A 122 -16.69 -15.09 -23.45
N VAL A 123 -16.26 -15.87 -22.44
CA VAL A 123 -16.01 -17.30 -22.58
C VAL A 123 -17.29 -18.05 -22.90
N ALA A 124 -18.38 -17.81 -22.15
CA ALA A 124 -19.66 -18.50 -22.34
C ALA A 124 -20.30 -18.23 -23.71
N ALA A 125 -20.05 -17.06 -24.30
CA ALA A 125 -20.48 -16.72 -25.66
C ALA A 125 -19.69 -17.51 -26.73
N ARG A 126 -18.46 -17.95 -26.41
CA ARG A 126 -17.56 -18.65 -27.34
C ARG A 126 -17.68 -20.16 -27.27
N THR A 127 -17.89 -20.73 -26.09
CA THR A 127 -17.92 -22.19 -25.87
C THR A 127 -18.84 -22.58 -24.71
N ARG A 128 -19.36 -23.81 -24.74
CA ARG A 128 -20.16 -24.40 -23.65
C ARG A 128 -19.41 -25.48 -22.87
N ILE A 129 -18.19 -25.81 -23.30
CA ILE A 129 -17.36 -26.82 -22.64
C ILE A 129 -15.93 -26.33 -22.63
N VAL A 130 -15.31 -26.34 -21.46
CA VAL A 130 -13.88 -26.07 -21.25
C VAL A 130 -13.26 -27.20 -20.46
N HIS A 131 -11.94 -27.32 -20.49
CA HIS A 131 -11.21 -28.31 -19.70
C HIS A 131 -10.74 -27.66 -18.39
N ASP A 132 -9.55 -27.09 -18.35
CA ASP A 132 -9.02 -26.42 -17.17
C ASP A 132 -9.34 -24.91 -17.16
N VAL A 133 -9.37 -24.33 -15.95
CA VAL A 133 -9.44 -22.88 -15.74
C VAL A 133 -8.16 -22.45 -15.01
N ILE A 134 -7.35 -21.63 -15.66
CA ILE A 134 -5.99 -21.30 -15.23
C ILE A 134 -5.92 -19.81 -14.87
N GLY A 135 -5.48 -19.50 -13.65
CA GLY A 135 -5.09 -18.15 -13.26
C GLY A 135 -3.63 -17.91 -13.62
N ASP A 136 -3.35 -16.86 -14.39
CA ASP A 136 -2.02 -16.54 -14.89
C ASP A 136 -1.61 -15.16 -14.34
N ASP A 137 -0.64 -15.15 -13.42
CA ASP A 137 -0.05 -13.93 -12.85
C ASP A 137 1.40 -13.73 -13.26
N SER A 138 1.84 -14.41 -14.29
CA SER A 138 3.23 -14.42 -14.76
C SER A 138 3.75 -13.06 -15.27
N ALA A 139 2.90 -12.05 -15.36
CA ALA A 139 3.28 -10.68 -15.71
C ALA A 139 4.30 -10.07 -14.72
N PHE A 140 4.27 -10.48 -13.45
CA PHE A 140 5.26 -10.14 -12.43
C PHE A 140 5.95 -11.41 -11.92
N PRO A 141 7.16 -11.33 -11.31
CA PRO A 141 7.73 -12.46 -10.57
C PRO A 141 6.87 -12.77 -9.33
N ASP A 142 6.80 -14.04 -8.95
CA ASP A 142 6.05 -14.51 -7.77
C ASP A 142 6.76 -14.10 -6.46
N GLU A 143 6.68 -12.81 -6.15
CA GLU A 143 7.19 -12.18 -4.92
C GLU A 143 5.98 -11.75 -4.07
N ARG A 144 5.29 -12.70 -3.46
CA ARG A 144 3.97 -12.48 -2.79
C ARG A 144 4.01 -11.57 -1.59
N TRP A 145 5.12 -11.57 -0.86
CA TRP A 145 5.27 -10.78 0.37
C TRP A 145 6.60 -10.04 0.39
N PRO A 146 6.63 -8.78 0.79
CA PRO A 146 7.88 -8.02 0.86
C PRO A 146 8.80 -8.56 1.97
N GLN A 147 10.10 -8.49 1.71
CA GLN A 147 11.11 -8.80 2.70
C GLN A 147 10.96 -7.91 3.94
N GLY A 148 11.11 -8.49 5.14
CA GLY A 148 10.99 -7.76 6.40
C GLY A 148 9.55 -7.49 6.86
N MET A 149 8.53 -7.95 6.13
CA MET A 149 7.17 -8.00 6.66
C MET A 149 7.08 -9.08 7.74
N SER A 150 6.41 -8.77 8.84
CA SER A 150 6.19 -9.77 9.91
C SER A 150 5.25 -10.88 9.42
N TRP A 151 5.67 -12.13 9.57
CA TRP A 151 4.95 -13.31 9.06
C TRP A 151 3.52 -13.45 9.58
N ASN A 152 3.25 -12.96 10.80
CA ASN A 152 1.93 -12.99 11.41
C ASN A 152 0.91 -12.05 10.73
N ASN A 153 1.37 -11.18 9.82
CA ASN A 153 0.47 -10.37 8.99
C ASN A 153 -0.09 -11.14 7.79
N ILE A 154 0.55 -12.24 7.36
CA ILE A 154 0.17 -13.01 6.16
C ILE A 154 -1.31 -13.39 6.16
N PRO A 155 -1.92 -13.93 7.24
CA PRO A 155 -3.33 -14.29 7.23
C PRO A 155 -4.28 -13.07 7.29
N SER A 156 -3.78 -11.88 7.61
CA SER A 156 -4.60 -10.69 7.78
C SER A 156 -4.77 -9.91 6.48
N ARG A 157 -5.87 -9.15 6.38
CA ARG A 157 -6.13 -8.25 5.24
C ARG A 157 -4.98 -7.27 4.91
N TYR A 158 -4.07 -7.03 5.85
CA TYR A 158 -2.94 -6.12 5.68
C TYR A 158 -1.74 -6.78 5.01
N GLY A 159 -1.62 -8.11 5.08
CA GLY A 159 -0.52 -8.90 4.54
C GLY A 159 -0.94 -9.85 3.42
N THR A 160 -2.04 -9.56 2.72
CA THR A 160 -2.48 -10.38 1.60
C THR A 160 -1.41 -10.49 0.52
N ALA A 161 -1.38 -11.62 -0.19
CA ALA A 161 -0.37 -11.88 -1.22
C ALA A 161 -0.49 -10.91 -2.40
N ILE A 162 0.66 -10.49 -2.93
CA ILE A 162 0.76 -9.64 -4.11
C ILE A 162 0.83 -10.53 -5.35
N SER A 163 0.01 -10.24 -6.35
CA SER A 163 -0.08 -11.01 -7.59
C SER A 163 -0.46 -10.08 -8.74
N ALA A 164 0.04 -10.35 -9.95
CA ALA A 164 -0.41 -9.62 -11.13
C ALA A 164 -1.90 -9.87 -11.43
N LEU A 165 -2.45 -11.02 -11.00
CA LEU A 165 -3.87 -11.33 -11.05
C LEU A 165 -4.48 -11.18 -9.66
N THR A 166 -4.97 -10.00 -9.35
CA THR A 166 -5.64 -9.63 -8.11
C THR A 166 -7.15 -9.72 -8.28
N ILE A 167 -7.88 -10.10 -7.24
CA ILE A 167 -9.35 -10.12 -7.21
C ILE A 167 -9.89 -9.80 -5.80
N ASP A 168 -10.91 -8.95 -5.71
CA ASP A 168 -11.61 -8.61 -4.45
C ASP A 168 -10.61 -8.21 -3.33
N ASP A 169 -9.65 -7.33 -3.65
CA ASP A 169 -8.55 -6.93 -2.75
C ASP A 169 -7.71 -8.11 -2.18
N ASN A 170 -7.75 -9.27 -2.82
CA ASN A 170 -7.13 -10.53 -2.37
C ASN A 170 -7.53 -10.90 -0.94
N VAL A 171 -8.79 -10.71 -0.61
CA VAL A 171 -9.35 -11.11 0.69
C VAL A 171 -10.63 -11.93 0.50
N THR A 172 -10.98 -12.68 1.53
CA THR A 172 -12.30 -13.30 1.68
C THR A 172 -12.87 -12.97 3.05
N THR A 173 -14.19 -13.01 3.15
CA THR A 173 -14.92 -12.72 4.37
C THR A 173 -15.45 -14.02 4.97
N ILE A 174 -15.30 -14.16 6.28
CA ILE A 174 -16.02 -15.18 7.06
C ILE A 174 -16.89 -14.49 8.10
N THR A 175 -18.06 -15.04 8.35
CA THR A 175 -19.00 -14.52 9.35
C THR A 175 -19.19 -15.56 10.44
N VAL A 176 -19.03 -15.13 11.68
CA VAL A 176 -19.37 -15.93 12.87
C VAL A 176 -20.76 -15.55 13.31
N GLU A 177 -21.69 -16.47 13.12
CA GLU A 177 -23.11 -16.32 13.46
C GLU A 177 -23.40 -16.74 14.90
N PRO A 178 -24.57 -16.36 15.48
CA PRO A 178 -25.00 -16.86 16.77
C PRO A 178 -25.06 -18.39 16.83
N GLY A 179 -24.60 -18.99 17.94
CA GLY A 179 -24.62 -20.42 18.13
C GLY A 179 -23.37 -21.20 17.73
N PRO A 180 -22.25 -20.70 17.77
CA PRO A 180 -21.14 -20.19 16.96
C PRO A 180 -21.00 -20.94 15.63
N VAL A 181 -21.83 -20.61 14.67
CA VAL A 181 -21.76 -21.10 13.30
C VAL A 181 -20.82 -20.19 12.51
N VAL A 182 -19.90 -20.76 11.73
CA VAL A 182 -19.00 -20.00 10.85
C VAL A 182 -19.39 -20.24 9.40
N THR A 183 -19.74 -19.16 8.70
CA THR A 183 -20.07 -19.17 7.29
C THR A 183 -18.97 -18.50 6.46
N SER A 184 -18.74 -19.00 5.25
CA SER A 184 -17.77 -18.50 4.30
C SER A 184 -18.21 -18.79 2.87
N ASP A 185 -17.47 -18.30 1.88
CA ASP A 185 -17.70 -18.64 0.47
C ASP A 185 -17.20 -20.04 0.06
N GLY A 186 -16.58 -20.77 0.99
CA GLY A 186 -16.11 -22.14 0.76
C GLY A 186 -14.71 -22.24 0.14
N TYR A 187 -13.98 -21.14 0.01
CA TYR A 187 -12.60 -21.17 -0.51
C TYR A 187 -11.64 -21.84 0.48
N TYR A 188 -11.76 -21.53 1.75
CA TYR A 188 -11.00 -22.18 2.84
C TYR A 188 -11.84 -23.22 3.57
N ARG A 189 -11.20 -24.30 4.02
CA ARG A 189 -11.76 -25.26 4.97
C ARG A 189 -11.69 -24.66 6.38
N ILE A 190 -12.83 -24.47 7.02
CA ILE A 190 -12.92 -23.84 8.33
C ILE A 190 -12.73 -24.87 9.45
N ASP A 191 -11.71 -24.67 10.31
CA ASP A 191 -11.57 -25.34 11.62
C ASP A 191 -12.17 -24.42 12.69
N ASN A 192 -13.46 -24.57 12.94
CA ASN A 192 -14.21 -23.72 13.85
C ASN A 192 -13.99 -24.15 15.30
N ARG A 193 -13.38 -23.28 16.11
CA ARG A 193 -13.17 -23.45 17.56
C ARG A 193 -13.72 -22.25 18.35
N VAL A 194 -14.69 -21.54 17.79
CA VAL A 194 -15.37 -20.43 18.46
C VAL A 194 -16.36 -20.98 19.48
N VAL A 195 -16.47 -20.32 20.61
CA VAL A 195 -17.49 -20.66 21.66
C VAL A 195 -18.35 -19.42 21.93
N THR A 196 -19.61 -19.67 22.33
CA THR A 196 -20.49 -18.62 22.82
C THR A 196 -20.08 -18.22 24.23
N GLY A 197 -19.86 -16.90 24.46
CA GLY A 197 -19.48 -16.40 25.77
C GLY A 197 -18.99 -14.92 25.71
N GLY A 198 -18.76 -14.38 26.90
CA GLY A 198 -18.31 -13.01 27.07
C GLY A 198 -19.38 -11.95 26.80
N THR A 199 -19.02 -10.69 27.04
CA THR A 199 -19.86 -9.50 26.78
C THR A 199 -19.42 -8.75 25.53
N LYS A 200 -18.25 -9.08 24.96
CA LYS A 200 -17.69 -8.53 23.74
C LYS A 200 -17.04 -9.65 22.95
N ALA A 201 -17.15 -9.58 21.64
CA ALA A 201 -16.47 -10.53 20.75
C ALA A 201 -14.95 -10.40 20.88
N ALA A 202 -14.28 -11.55 20.96
CA ALA A 202 -12.84 -11.67 20.99
C ALA A 202 -12.44 -12.84 20.08
N LEU A 203 -12.41 -12.60 18.78
CA LEU A 203 -12.13 -13.59 17.76
C LEU A 203 -10.68 -13.51 17.28
N GLY A 204 -10.10 -14.65 17.03
CA GLY A 204 -8.81 -14.82 16.39
C GLY A 204 -8.90 -15.80 15.24
N PHE A 205 -7.92 -15.73 14.34
CA PHE A 205 -7.77 -16.70 13.26
C PHE A 205 -6.29 -16.99 13.02
N ALA A 206 -6.01 -18.18 12.52
CA ALA A 206 -4.67 -18.60 12.14
C ALA A 206 -4.73 -19.48 10.90
N ARG A 207 -3.72 -19.34 10.04
CA ARG A 207 -3.52 -20.18 8.86
C ARG A 207 -2.02 -20.22 8.55
N ALA A 208 -1.50 -21.42 8.26
CA ALA A 208 -0.16 -21.52 7.72
C ALA A 208 -0.11 -20.99 6.27
N PRO A 209 0.99 -20.39 5.81
CA PRO A 209 1.13 -19.99 4.41
C PRO A 209 0.88 -21.18 3.47
N ASN A 210 0.10 -20.95 2.40
CA ASN A 210 -0.31 -21.95 1.42
C ASN A 210 -1.15 -23.13 1.97
N ASP A 211 -1.71 -23.01 3.17
CA ASP A 211 -2.67 -23.98 3.71
C ASP A 211 -4.11 -23.55 3.35
N ASP A 212 -4.94 -24.52 2.98
CA ASP A 212 -6.38 -24.32 2.74
C ASP A 212 -7.20 -24.37 4.03
N ARG A 213 -6.60 -24.71 5.18
CA ARG A 213 -7.25 -24.80 6.50
C ARG A 213 -7.13 -23.49 7.25
N LEU A 214 -8.27 -22.86 7.50
CA LEU A 214 -8.38 -21.66 8.33
C LEU A 214 -8.95 -22.02 9.70
N GLN A 215 -8.16 -21.84 10.74
CA GLN A 215 -8.62 -22.01 12.12
C GLN A 215 -9.22 -20.68 12.61
N VAL A 216 -10.43 -20.73 13.18
CA VAL A 216 -11.12 -19.60 13.80
C VAL A 216 -11.35 -19.92 15.27
N THR A 217 -10.90 -19.05 16.17
CA THR A 217 -10.89 -19.25 17.62
C THR A 217 -11.51 -18.08 18.35
N GLY A 218 -11.80 -18.25 19.63
CA GLY A 218 -12.22 -17.16 20.52
C GLY A 218 -13.67 -17.24 20.96
N THR A 219 -14.23 -16.10 21.34
CA THR A 219 -15.58 -16.00 21.89
C THR A 219 -16.43 -14.99 21.15
N VAL A 220 -17.73 -15.29 21.02
CA VAL A 220 -18.76 -14.39 20.51
C VAL A 220 -19.90 -14.31 21.54
N PRO A 221 -20.41 -13.12 21.90
CA PRO A 221 -21.54 -12.97 22.81
C PRO A 221 -22.79 -13.70 22.29
N PRO A 222 -23.69 -14.15 23.17
CA PRO A 222 -24.98 -14.70 22.76
C PRO A 222 -25.74 -13.70 21.85
N GLY A 223 -26.19 -14.19 20.69
CA GLY A 223 -26.96 -13.38 19.73
C GLY A 223 -26.14 -12.39 18.88
N ALA A 224 -24.83 -12.25 19.10
CA ALA A 224 -23.97 -11.41 18.29
C ALA A 224 -23.48 -12.13 17.02
N SER A 225 -23.27 -11.35 15.96
CA SER A 225 -22.61 -11.78 14.72
C SER A 225 -21.38 -10.92 14.48
N GLU A 226 -20.28 -11.51 14.02
CA GLU A 226 -19.01 -10.83 13.76
C GLU A 226 -18.42 -11.27 12.42
N THR A 227 -17.77 -10.33 11.74
CA THR A 227 -17.16 -10.57 10.43
C THR A 227 -15.65 -10.43 10.50
N LEU A 228 -14.93 -11.40 9.96
CA LEU A 228 -13.47 -11.39 9.83
C LEU A 228 -13.09 -11.32 8.35
N THR A 229 -12.09 -10.51 8.03
CA THR A 229 -11.51 -10.42 6.69
C THR A 229 -10.17 -11.14 6.66
N ILE A 230 -10.06 -12.13 5.81
CA ILE A 230 -8.95 -13.08 5.73
C ILE A 230 -8.21 -12.86 4.41
N ALA A 231 -6.88 -12.83 4.46
CA ALA A 231 -6.04 -12.73 3.29
C ALA A 231 -6.05 -14.00 2.43
N ILE A 232 -5.85 -13.82 1.14
CA ILE A 232 -5.64 -14.88 0.15
C ILE A 232 -4.14 -15.00 -0.13
N ASP A 233 -3.59 -16.22 -0.05
CA ASP A 233 -2.16 -16.49 -0.30
C ASP A 233 -1.86 -16.75 -1.78
N ASP A 234 -2.86 -17.20 -2.54
CA ASP A 234 -2.76 -17.43 -3.97
C ASP A 234 -3.92 -16.72 -4.70
N PRO A 235 -3.74 -15.43 -5.03
CA PRO A 235 -4.78 -14.66 -5.70
C PRO A 235 -5.11 -15.19 -7.10
N ALA A 236 -4.12 -15.71 -7.84
CA ALA A 236 -4.33 -16.28 -9.15
C ALA A 236 -5.22 -17.52 -9.10
N HIS A 237 -4.98 -18.42 -8.12
CA HIS A 237 -5.85 -19.56 -7.87
C HIS A 237 -7.26 -19.11 -7.45
N ARG A 238 -7.35 -18.11 -6.58
CA ARG A 238 -8.64 -17.55 -6.14
C ARG A 238 -9.43 -16.98 -7.31
N ALA A 239 -8.81 -16.23 -8.20
CA ALA A 239 -9.45 -15.65 -9.38
C ALA A 239 -9.95 -16.74 -10.34
N ALA A 240 -9.15 -17.78 -10.60
CA ALA A 240 -9.55 -18.93 -11.41
C ALA A 240 -10.70 -19.72 -10.76
N TRP A 241 -10.68 -19.85 -9.42
CA TRP A 241 -11.76 -20.49 -8.66
C TRP A 241 -13.08 -19.72 -8.80
N ARG A 242 -13.05 -18.39 -8.68
CA ARG A 242 -14.23 -17.54 -8.88
C ARG A 242 -14.73 -17.61 -10.32
N LEU A 243 -13.82 -17.52 -11.30
CA LEU A 243 -14.17 -17.64 -12.71
C LEU A 243 -14.84 -19.00 -13.01
N THR A 244 -14.30 -20.09 -12.43
CA THR A 244 -14.88 -21.44 -12.59
C THR A 244 -16.33 -21.49 -12.10
N ALA A 245 -16.64 -20.91 -10.94
CA ALA A 245 -17.99 -20.83 -10.43
C ALA A 245 -18.92 -20.06 -11.40
N MET A 246 -18.49 -18.86 -11.82
CA MET A 246 -19.27 -18.04 -12.77
C MET A 246 -19.49 -18.71 -14.12
N LEU A 247 -18.50 -19.44 -14.64
CA LEU A 247 -18.65 -20.22 -15.88
C LEU A 247 -19.72 -21.30 -15.74
N ARG A 248 -19.74 -22.03 -14.59
CA ARG A 248 -20.76 -23.04 -14.30
C ARG A 248 -22.15 -22.41 -14.20
N ASP A 249 -22.29 -21.27 -13.54
CA ASP A 249 -23.55 -20.53 -13.41
C ASP A 249 -24.08 -20.05 -14.78
N LEU A 250 -23.16 -19.75 -15.71
CA LEU A 250 -23.49 -19.40 -17.11
C LEU A 250 -23.73 -20.62 -18.02
N GLY A 251 -23.75 -21.85 -17.47
CA GLY A 251 -24.01 -23.08 -18.17
C GLY A 251 -22.82 -23.60 -18.99
N VAL A 252 -21.58 -23.16 -18.67
CA VAL A 252 -20.35 -23.73 -19.24
C VAL A 252 -19.91 -24.92 -18.40
N ARG A 253 -19.77 -26.08 -19.03
CA ARG A 253 -19.27 -27.30 -18.37
C ARG A 253 -17.74 -27.24 -18.25
N VAL A 254 -17.22 -27.17 -17.05
CA VAL A 254 -15.80 -27.28 -16.73
C VAL A 254 -15.49 -28.73 -16.40
N THR A 255 -14.66 -29.40 -17.20
CA THR A 255 -14.39 -30.86 -17.11
C THR A 255 -13.05 -31.19 -16.50
N GLY A 256 -12.16 -30.23 -16.38
CA GLY A 256 -10.83 -30.36 -15.78
C GLY A 256 -10.76 -29.73 -14.38
N THR A 257 -9.61 -29.18 -14.07
CA THR A 257 -9.24 -28.64 -12.75
C THR A 257 -8.98 -27.14 -12.80
N ILE A 258 -8.77 -26.55 -11.64
CA ILE A 258 -8.27 -25.19 -11.49
C ILE A 258 -6.74 -25.26 -11.43
N GLY A 259 -6.09 -24.49 -12.27
CA GLY A 259 -4.64 -24.38 -12.34
C GLY A 259 -4.15 -22.95 -12.13
N VAL A 260 -2.83 -22.81 -11.98
CA VAL A 260 -2.15 -21.51 -11.87
C VAL A 260 -0.88 -21.49 -12.71
N ARG A 261 -0.50 -20.31 -13.17
CA ARG A 261 0.80 -20.02 -13.81
C ARG A 261 1.46 -18.87 -13.07
N HIS A 262 2.43 -19.21 -12.24
CA HIS A 262 3.30 -18.24 -11.60
C HIS A 262 4.62 -18.15 -12.36
N ARG A 263 5.23 -16.98 -12.35
CA ARG A 263 6.58 -16.80 -12.85
C ARG A 263 7.57 -16.80 -11.69
N ALA A 264 8.34 -17.87 -11.54
CA ALA A 264 9.38 -17.94 -10.51
C ALA A 264 10.37 -16.76 -10.65
N PRO A 265 10.80 -16.14 -9.54
CA PRO A 265 11.86 -15.13 -9.57
C PRO A 265 13.15 -15.68 -10.21
N SER A 266 13.85 -14.81 -10.93
CA SER A 266 15.09 -15.13 -11.64
C SER A 266 16.15 -14.04 -11.41
N PRO A 267 17.45 -14.29 -11.66
CA PRO A 267 18.48 -13.27 -11.54
C PRO A 267 18.22 -12.01 -12.41
N SER A 268 17.49 -12.15 -13.51
CA SER A 268 17.13 -11.02 -14.38
C SER A 268 16.06 -10.10 -13.77
N ASP A 269 15.42 -10.50 -12.67
CA ASP A 269 14.48 -9.68 -11.93
C ASP A 269 15.19 -8.64 -11.03
N ASP A 270 16.49 -8.87 -10.76
CA ASP A 270 17.33 -7.87 -10.09
C ASP A 270 17.96 -6.91 -11.12
N PRO A 271 17.63 -5.60 -11.08
CA PRO A 271 18.24 -4.62 -11.95
C PRO A 271 19.78 -4.50 -11.78
N ALA A 272 20.34 -4.86 -10.63
CA ALA A 272 21.79 -4.88 -10.45
C ALA A 272 22.44 -5.98 -11.29
N THR A 273 21.78 -7.12 -11.44
CA THR A 273 22.22 -8.23 -12.27
C THR A 273 21.93 -7.99 -13.75
N ARG A 274 20.73 -7.49 -14.09
CA ARG A 274 20.31 -7.23 -15.47
C ARG A 274 21.03 -6.02 -16.11
N GLY A 275 21.46 -5.06 -15.31
CA GLY A 275 22.00 -3.78 -15.78
C GLY A 275 20.92 -2.81 -16.26
N THR A 276 21.26 -1.93 -17.23
CA THR A 276 20.37 -0.86 -17.72
C THR A 276 19.46 -1.29 -18.87
N ALA A 277 19.65 -2.46 -19.44
CA ALA A 277 18.81 -2.95 -20.54
C ALA A 277 17.36 -3.13 -20.08
N PRO A 278 16.35 -2.72 -20.88
CA PRO A 278 14.97 -3.05 -20.60
C PRO A 278 14.76 -4.57 -20.57
N ALA A 279 13.88 -5.05 -19.70
CA ALA A 279 13.51 -6.45 -19.68
C ALA A 279 12.75 -6.83 -20.97
N PRO A 280 13.08 -7.97 -21.61
CA PRO A 280 12.34 -8.45 -22.75
C PRO A 280 10.90 -8.77 -22.35
N ARG A 281 9.95 -8.40 -23.21
CA ARG A 281 8.52 -8.72 -23.04
C ARG A 281 8.05 -9.51 -24.26
N PRO A 282 7.65 -10.77 -24.08
CA PRO A 282 6.98 -11.49 -25.16
C PRO A 282 5.66 -10.78 -25.51
N PRO A 283 5.23 -10.82 -26.79
CA PRO A 283 3.93 -10.31 -27.17
C PRO A 283 2.83 -11.07 -26.44
N GLU A 284 1.79 -10.36 -26.04
CA GLU A 284 0.64 -10.98 -25.40
C GLU A 284 -0.10 -11.88 -26.41
N PRO A 285 -0.48 -13.10 -26.02
CA PRO A 285 -1.28 -13.96 -26.87
C PRO A 285 -2.65 -13.32 -27.22
N PRO A 286 -3.28 -13.68 -28.35
CA PRO A 286 -4.62 -13.22 -28.67
C PRO A 286 -5.63 -13.50 -27.56
N VAL A 287 -6.42 -12.51 -27.16
CA VAL A 287 -7.39 -12.61 -26.08
C VAL A 287 -8.83 -12.62 -26.63
N LEU A 288 -9.75 -13.27 -25.91
CA LEU A 288 -11.19 -13.21 -26.18
C LEU A 288 -11.78 -11.88 -25.70
N ALA A 289 -11.36 -11.44 -24.53
CA ALA A 289 -11.80 -10.20 -23.92
C ALA A 289 -10.72 -9.63 -22.98
N ARG A 290 -10.74 -8.31 -22.83
CA ARG A 290 -9.92 -7.53 -21.90
C ARG A 290 -10.82 -6.56 -21.15
N LEU A 291 -10.64 -6.43 -19.87
CA LEU A 291 -11.20 -5.34 -19.09
C LEU A 291 -10.34 -4.08 -19.26
N VAL A 292 -10.98 -2.92 -19.14
CA VAL A 292 -10.31 -1.62 -19.15
C VAL A 292 -10.70 -0.90 -17.88
N PRO A 293 -9.87 -1.01 -16.82
CA PRO A 293 -10.11 -0.36 -15.56
C PRO A 293 -10.25 1.16 -15.67
N PRO A 294 -10.92 1.79 -14.70
CA PRO A 294 -10.95 3.25 -14.58
C PRO A 294 -9.54 3.84 -14.43
N PRO A 295 -9.38 5.17 -14.55
CA PRO A 295 -8.11 5.85 -14.34
C PRO A 295 -7.46 5.48 -13.00
N LEU A 296 -6.13 5.34 -12.99
CA LEU A 296 -5.34 5.00 -11.80
C LEU A 296 -5.49 6.00 -10.65
N THR A 297 -5.92 7.24 -10.92
CA THR A 297 -6.23 8.22 -9.87
C THR A 297 -7.21 7.70 -8.83
N ALA A 298 -8.12 6.80 -9.20
CA ALA A 298 -9.02 6.15 -8.25
C ALA A 298 -8.27 5.21 -7.29
N ASP A 299 -7.32 4.41 -7.78
CA ASP A 299 -6.48 3.52 -6.94
C ASP A 299 -5.52 4.32 -6.07
N LEU A 300 -4.91 5.37 -6.62
CA LEU A 300 -4.03 6.27 -5.89
C LEU A 300 -4.75 6.93 -4.70
N ARG A 301 -6.03 7.29 -4.90
CA ARG A 301 -6.89 7.82 -3.83
C ARG A 301 -7.16 6.76 -2.76
N VAL A 302 -7.51 5.54 -3.14
CA VAL A 302 -7.70 4.41 -2.20
C VAL A 302 -6.39 4.11 -1.46
N THR A 303 -5.27 4.02 -2.18
CA THR A 303 -3.95 3.78 -1.60
C THR A 303 -3.60 4.79 -0.51
N SER A 304 -3.90 6.06 -0.73
CA SER A 304 -3.56 7.13 0.22
C SER A 304 -4.61 7.31 1.31
N LYS A 305 -5.92 7.41 0.97
CA LYS A 305 -7.02 7.73 1.90
C LYS A 305 -7.26 6.62 2.93
N VAL A 306 -7.35 5.35 2.50
CA VAL A 306 -7.58 4.21 3.41
C VAL A 306 -6.31 3.41 3.70
N SER A 307 -5.18 3.84 3.11
CA SER A 307 -3.88 3.21 3.35
C SER A 307 -3.79 1.76 2.84
N GLN A 308 -4.37 1.47 1.66
CA GLN A 308 -4.41 0.13 1.09
C GLN A 308 -2.99 -0.37 0.73
N ASN A 309 -2.59 -1.52 1.30
CA ASN A 309 -1.25 -2.06 1.12
C ASN A 309 -1.09 -2.73 -0.25
N LEU A 310 -2.05 -3.59 -0.63
CA LEU A 310 -2.04 -4.32 -1.89
C LEU A 310 -1.92 -3.36 -3.08
N HIS A 311 -2.72 -2.29 -3.12
CA HIS A 311 -2.70 -1.30 -4.20
C HIS A 311 -1.33 -0.61 -4.29
N ALA A 312 -0.72 -0.26 -3.16
CA ALA A 312 0.63 0.32 -3.15
C ALA A 312 1.69 -0.64 -3.73
N GLU A 313 1.61 -1.92 -3.37
CA GLU A 313 2.52 -2.93 -3.90
C GLU A 313 2.34 -3.15 -5.40
N LEU A 314 1.10 -3.20 -5.88
CA LEU A 314 0.80 -3.32 -7.30
C LEU A 314 1.29 -2.11 -8.09
N LEU A 315 1.11 -0.88 -7.57
CA LEU A 315 1.68 0.33 -8.17
C LEU A 315 3.21 0.23 -8.27
N LEU A 316 3.88 -0.24 -7.22
CA LEU A 316 5.34 -0.44 -7.25
C LEU A 316 5.76 -1.43 -8.34
N ARG A 317 5.04 -2.58 -8.49
CA ARG A 317 5.29 -3.56 -9.54
C ARG A 317 5.07 -2.98 -10.93
N ARG A 318 3.98 -2.26 -11.13
CA ARG A 318 3.63 -1.61 -12.40
C ARG A 318 4.66 -0.56 -12.82
N ILE A 319 5.13 0.26 -11.88
CA ILE A 319 6.23 1.21 -12.11
C ILE A 319 7.49 0.46 -12.50
N GLY A 320 7.84 -0.61 -11.76
CA GLY A 320 8.97 -1.47 -12.07
C GLY A 320 8.87 -2.15 -13.43
N ALA A 321 7.65 -2.45 -13.86
CA ALA A 321 7.40 -3.05 -15.14
C ALA A 321 7.59 -2.11 -16.34
N LEU A 322 7.70 -0.80 -16.19
CA LEU A 322 7.92 0.12 -17.31
C LEU A 322 9.23 -0.15 -18.07
N ALA A 323 10.30 -0.44 -17.34
CA ALA A 323 11.62 -0.73 -17.92
C ALA A 323 12.19 -2.07 -17.43
N GLY A 324 11.59 -2.68 -16.41
CA GLY A 324 12.01 -3.92 -15.79
C GLY A 324 10.99 -5.04 -15.95
N THR A 325 11.07 -6.01 -15.05
CA THR A 325 10.25 -7.21 -15.04
C THR A 325 9.00 -7.09 -14.15
N GLY A 326 8.83 -5.96 -13.46
CA GLY A 326 7.80 -5.77 -12.44
C GLY A 326 8.17 -6.38 -11.09
N SER A 327 9.46 -6.63 -10.84
CA SER A 327 9.96 -7.04 -9.53
C SER A 327 9.91 -5.88 -8.51
N VAL A 328 10.00 -6.23 -7.22
CA VAL A 328 10.19 -5.23 -6.14
C VAL A 328 11.41 -4.37 -6.41
N ALA A 329 12.53 -5.00 -6.78
CA ALA A 329 13.80 -4.33 -7.03
C ALA A 329 13.72 -3.32 -8.19
N ASP A 330 12.99 -3.63 -9.25
CA ASP A 330 12.75 -2.70 -10.36
C ASP A 330 11.92 -1.49 -9.90
N GLY A 331 10.86 -1.72 -9.15
CA GLY A 331 10.04 -0.65 -8.57
C GLY A 331 10.84 0.25 -7.62
N GLN A 332 11.63 -0.36 -6.75
CA GLN A 332 12.55 0.38 -5.85
C GLN A 332 13.56 1.23 -6.62
N ARG A 333 14.11 0.70 -7.73
CA ARG A 333 15.02 1.47 -8.59
C ARG A 333 14.32 2.69 -9.19
N ALA A 334 13.09 2.55 -9.66
CA ALA A 334 12.33 3.66 -10.21
C ALA A 334 12.03 4.73 -9.15
N VAL A 335 11.61 4.33 -7.95
CA VAL A 335 11.41 5.24 -6.80
C VAL A 335 12.72 5.94 -6.44
N ARG A 336 13.84 5.23 -6.42
CA ARG A 336 15.17 5.80 -6.16
C ARG A 336 15.52 6.88 -7.19
N THR A 337 15.34 6.60 -8.48
CA THR A 337 15.60 7.55 -9.55
C THR A 337 14.77 8.84 -9.39
N MET A 338 13.50 8.72 -8.99
CA MET A 338 12.65 9.86 -8.67
C MET A 338 13.20 10.65 -7.47
N LEU A 339 13.66 9.99 -6.42
CA LEU A 339 14.19 10.62 -5.21
C LEU A 339 15.55 11.30 -5.46
N ASP A 340 16.39 10.74 -6.34
CA ASP A 340 17.61 11.39 -6.79
C ASP A 340 17.29 12.71 -7.50
N GLY A 341 16.27 12.72 -8.38
CA GLY A 341 15.73 13.93 -9.01
C GLY A 341 15.12 14.93 -8.03
N ALA A 342 14.60 14.48 -6.90
CA ALA A 342 14.10 15.32 -5.81
C ALA A 342 15.22 15.83 -4.87
N GLY A 343 16.47 15.46 -5.12
CA GLY A 343 17.63 15.82 -4.29
C GLY A 343 17.61 15.18 -2.89
N VAL A 344 16.91 14.06 -2.73
CA VAL A 344 16.88 13.31 -1.46
C VAL A 344 18.14 12.44 -1.35
N GLU A 345 18.93 12.66 -0.33
CA GLU A 345 20.20 11.97 -0.15
C GLU A 345 20.01 10.47 0.10
N ARG A 346 20.79 9.64 -0.61
CA ARG A 346 20.63 8.18 -0.61
C ARG A 346 20.72 7.53 0.79
N TRP A 347 21.55 8.04 1.67
CA TRP A 347 21.71 7.52 3.03
C TRP A 347 20.48 7.74 3.92
N SER A 348 19.61 8.69 3.56
CA SER A 348 18.49 9.14 4.40
C SER A 348 17.24 8.28 4.28
N TYR A 349 17.22 7.31 3.37
CA TYR A 349 16.11 6.37 3.19
C TYR A 349 16.55 4.98 2.75
N ASP A 350 15.77 3.98 3.07
CA ASP A 350 15.72 2.66 2.44
C ASP A 350 14.27 2.22 2.34
N PHE A 351 13.87 1.70 1.18
CA PHE A 351 12.56 1.11 0.98
C PHE A 351 12.72 -0.34 0.49
N ALA A 352 12.13 -1.28 1.22
CA ALA A 352 12.09 -2.70 0.90
C ALA A 352 10.77 -3.11 0.22
N ASP A 353 9.76 -2.22 0.25
CA ASP A 353 8.44 -2.44 -0.31
C ASP A 353 7.80 -1.13 -0.78
N GLY A 354 6.59 -1.20 -1.35
CA GLY A 354 5.80 -0.04 -1.76
C GLY A 354 4.78 0.43 -0.73
N SER A 355 4.44 -0.42 0.22
CA SER A 355 3.34 -0.20 1.16
C SER A 355 3.77 0.30 2.54
N GLY A 356 4.99 0.00 2.95
CA GLY A 356 5.49 0.29 4.28
C GLY A 356 5.24 -0.81 5.31
N MET A 357 4.87 -2.02 4.89
CA MET A 357 4.71 -3.18 5.76
C MET A 357 6.05 -3.78 6.21
N SER A 358 7.11 -3.52 5.46
CA SER A 358 8.44 -4.00 5.78
C SER A 358 9.07 -3.23 6.94
N ASN A 359 9.56 -3.97 7.94
CA ASN A 359 10.37 -3.41 9.02
C ASN A 359 11.81 -3.04 8.58
N TYR A 360 12.17 -3.27 7.31
CA TYR A 360 13.47 -2.85 6.75
C TYR A 360 13.41 -1.44 6.16
N ASN A 361 12.22 -0.87 5.96
CA ASN A 361 12.09 0.51 5.51
C ASN A 361 12.69 1.47 6.53
N ARG A 362 13.39 2.49 6.03
CA ARG A 362 13.98 3.57 6.83
C ARG A 362 13.77 4.90 6.12
N LEU A 363 13.53 5.94 6.91
CA LEU A 363 13.32 7.29 6.41
C LEU A 363 13.71 8.29 7.49
N THR A 364 14.40 9.39 7.11
CA THR A 364 14.59 10.52 8.02
C THR A 364 13.47 11.54 7.87
N PRO A 365 13.07 12.26 8.93
CA PRO A 365 12.07 13.34 8.82
C PRO A 365 12.44 14.41 7.79
N ARG A 366 13.72 14.80 7.72
CA ARG A 366 14.21 15.79 6.75
C ARG A 366 14.08 15.31 5.31
N ALA A 367 14.40 14.03 5.05
CA ALA A 367 14.21 13.45 3.73
C ALA A 367 12.75 13.46 3.28
N ALA A 368 11.82 13.12 4.21
CA ALA A 368 10.40 13.19 3.93
C ALA A 368 9.93 14.61 3.60
N VAL A 369 10.36 15.61 4.37
CA VAL A 369 10.02 17.02 4.12
C VAL A 369 10.63 17.50 2.79
N ARG A 370 11.89 17.17 2.48
CA ARG A 370 12.51 17.50 1.20
C ARG A 370 11.72 16.94 0.03
N PHE A 371 11.35 15.68 0.10
CA PHE A 371 10.51 15.02 -0.89
C PHE A 371 9.13 15.70 -1.02
N LEU A 372 8.43 15.95 0.08
CA LEU A 372 7.12 16.62 0.08
C LEU A 372 7.18 18.00 -0.56
N ARG A 373 8.20 18.78 -0.26
CA ARG A 373 8.43 20.09 -0.91
C ARG A 373 8.66 19.96 -2.40
N TRP A 374 9.45 18.97 -2.82
CA TRP A 374 9.67 18.71 -4.24
C TRP A 374 8.35 18.34 -4.96
N THR A 375 7.45 17.55 -4.34
CA THR A 375 6.17 17.22 -4.98
C THR A 375 5.33 18.44 -5.32
N GLN A 376 5.42 19.53 -4.54
CA GLN A 376 4.68 20.78 -4.80
C GLN A 376 5.15 21.49 -6.07
N THR A 377 6.37 21.24 -6.53
CA THR A 377 6.92 21.82 -7.77
C THR A 377 6.59 21.00 -9.01
N GLN A 378 5.98 19.83 -8.86
CA GLN A 378 5.69 18.93 -9.98
C GLN A 378 4.34 19.24 -10.63
N PRO A 379 4.21 19.03 -11.96
CA PRO A 379 2.93 19.27 -12.66
C PRO A 379 1.76 18.50 -12.09
N TRP A 380 2.02 17.31 -11.53
CA TRP A 380 1.03 16.42 -10.90
C TRP A 380 0.89 16.67 -9.40
N GLY A 381 1.67 17.55 -8.80
CA GLY A 381 1.77 17.71 -7.34
C GLY A 381 0.45 18.05 -6.66
N ALA A 382 -0.38 18.91 -7.26
CA ALA A 382 -1.71 19.24 -6.75
C ALA A 382 -2.62 18.00 -6.76
N ALA A 383 -2.69 17.27 -7.87
CA ALA A 383 -3.50 16.06 -7.98
C ALA A 383 -3.04 14.96 -7.01
N TRP A 384 -1.73 14.82 -6.78
CA TRP A 384 -1.20 13.91 -5.78
C TRP A 384 -1.59 14.33 -4.36
N ARG A 385 -1.45 15.62 -4.00
CA ARG A 385 -1.85 16.15 -2.69
C ARG A 385 -3.33 15.85 -2.38
N ASP A 386 -4.21 15.95 -3.37
CA ASP A 386 -5.64 15.69 -3.24
C ASP A 386 -5.97 14.21 -2.93
N THR A 387 -5.00 13.31 -3.14
CA THR A 387 -5.14 11.91 -2.71
C THR A 387 -4.87 11.72 -1.21
N LEU A 388 -4.20 12.66 -0.55
CA LEU A 388 -3.86 12.53 0.88
C LEU A 388 -5.11 12.65 1.76
N PRO A 389 -5.16 11.92 2.89
CA PRO A 389 -6.17 12.12 3.94
C PRO A 389 -6.23 13.56 4.44
N VAL A 390 -7.44 14.04 4.74
CA VAL A 390 -7.70 15.41 5.21
C VAL A 390 -8.17 15.38 6.66
N GLY A 391 -7.48 16.14 7.53
CA GLY A 391 -7.76 16.20 8.95
C GLY A 391 -9.20 16.62 9.23
N GLY A 392 -9.92 15.87 10.08
CA GLY A 392 -11.32 16.12 10.43
C GLY A 392 -12.35 15.76 9.34
N VAL A 393 -11.89 15.44 8.11
CA VAL A 393 -12.78 15.30 6.94
C VAL A 393 -12.82 13.86 6.42
N ASP A 394 -11.67 13.29 6.02
CA ASP A 394 -11.65 12.00 5.36
C ASP A 394 -10.42 11.14 5.66
N GLY A 395 -10.46 9.91 5.16
CA GLY A 395 -9.37 8.95 5.22
C GLY A 395 -8.95 8.59 6.64
N THR A 396 -7.67 8.26 6.82
CA THR A 396 -7.13 7.79 8.11
C THR A 396 -7.01 8.88 9.17
N VAL A 397 -7.25 10.15 8.84
CA VAL A 397 -7.26 11.29 9.80
C VAL A 397 -8.65 11.91 9.98
N ALA A 398 -9.71 11.28 9.46
CA ALA A 398 -11.09 11.77 9.57
C ALA A 398 -11.55 12.01 11.04
N ARG A 399 -11.02 11.21 11.99
CA ARG A 399 -11.33 11.33 13.43
C ARG A 399 -10.26 12.11 14.20
N ARG A 400 -9.33 12.75 13.51
CA ARG A 400 -8.23 13.54 14.06
C ARG A 400 -8.39 14.98 13.58
N PHE A 401 -8.05 15.96 14.41
CA PHE A 401 -8.10 17.39 14.08
C PHE A 401 -9.50 17.99 13.87
N GLY A 402 -10.58 17.22 13.89
CA GLY A 402 -11.95 17.75 13.81
C GLY A 402 -12.26 18.75 14.94
N GLY A 403 -12.87 19.91 14.59
CA GLY A 403 -13.16 21.00 15.53
C GLY A 403 -11.93 21.76 16.05
N THR A 404 -10.74 21.53 15.46
CA THR A 404 -9.49 22.24 15.78
C THR A 404 -9.12 23.22 14.65
N PRO A 405 -8.12 24.11 14.83
CA PRO A 405 -7.63 24.98 13.75
C PRO A 405 -7.14 24.25 12.50
N LEU A 406 -6.82 22.94 12.59
CA LEU A 406 -6.37 22.10 11.47
C LEU A 406 -7.50 21.29 10.81
N ASP A 407 -8.75 21.49 11.22
CA ASP A 407 -9.94 20.88 10.59
C ASP A 407 -10.05 21.34 9.12
N GLY A 408 -10.03 20.39 8.19
CA GLY A 408 -9.98 20.66 6.75
C GLY A 408 -8.68 21.29 6.24
N LYS A 409 -7.69 21.52 7.11
CA LYS A 409 -6.45 22.26 6.80
C LYS A 409 -5.18 21.43 6.91
N LEU A 410 -5.29 20.15 7.22
CA LEU A 410 -4.17 19.21 7.26
C LEU A 410 -4.37 18.16 6.17
N PHE A 411 -3.33 17.94 5.33
CA PHE A 411 -3.30 16.98 4.24
C PHE A 411 -2.12 16.06 4.50
N ALA A 412 -2.35 14.87 5.06
CA ALA A 412 -1.24 14.06 5.53
C ALA A 412 -1.47 12.56 5.44
N LYS A 413 -0.41 11.82 5.12
CA LYS A 413 -0.39 10.37 5.17
C LYS A 413 -0.01 9.89 6.56
N THR A 414 -0.82 9.00 7.11
CA THR A 414 -0.52 8.28 8.36
C THR A 414 0.36 7.05 8.08
N GLY A 415 1.05 6.59 9.11
CA GLY A 415 1.71 5.30 9.16
C GLY A 415 1.57 4.66 10.53
N THR A 416 1.31 3.36 10.58
CA THR A 416 1.26 2.58 11.82
C THR A 416 1.78 1.18 11.55
N LEU A 417 2.78 0.79 12.32
CA LEU A 417 3.22 -0.59 12.51
C LEU A 417 3.39 -0.84 14.00
N ASN A 418 3.77 -2.08 14.36
CA ASN A 418 4.15 -2.37 15.74
C ASN A 418 5.28 -1.42 16.18
N ALA A 419 5.11 -0.75 17.31
CA ALA A 419 6.06 0.23 17.86
C ALA A 419 6.42 1.42 16.93
N ALA A 420 5.61 1.72 15.89
CA ALA A 420 5.86 2.83 14.97
C ALA A 420 4.58 3.60 14.62
N ASN A 421 4.61 4.94 14.75
CA ASN A 421 3.62 5.86 14.22
C ASN A 421 4.28 6.90 13.32
N ALA A 422 3.57 7.33 12.28
CA ALA A 422 4.03 8.35 11.36
C ALA A 422 2.89 9.26 10.91
N LEU A 423 3.21 10.52 10.65
CA LEU A 423 2.32 11.48 10.01
C LEU A 423 3.17 12.49 9.25
N SER A 424 2.99 12.57 7.92
CA SER A 424 3.76 13.50 7.09
C SER A 424 2.88 14.10 6.00
N GLY A 425 3.10 15.37 5.68
CA GLY A 425 2.30 16.09 4.69
C GLY A 425 2.38 17.59 4.83
N PHE A 426 1.24 18.25 4.68
CA PHE A 426 1.08 19.70 4.66
C PHE A 426 0.01 20.14 5.67
N LEU A 427 0.20 21.31 6.27
CA LEU A 427 -0.80 21.96 7.08
C LEU A 427 -0.88 23.45 6.77
N VAL A 428 -2.05 24.05 6.95
CA VAL A 428 -2.24 25.50 6.83
C VAL A 428 -2.26 26.09 8.25
N ALA A 429 -1.27 26.91 8.56
CA ALA A 429 -1.09 27.54 9.86
C ALA A 429 -2.10 28.68 10.11
N ALA A 430 -2.12 29.23 11.32
CA ALA A 430 -3.03 30.32 11.71
C ALA A 430 -2.84 31.58 10.86
N SER A 431 -1.62 31.85 10.39
CA SER A 431 -1.30 32.96 9.47
C SER A 431 -1.82 32.74 8.03
N GLY A 432 -2.30 31.55 7.70
CA GLY A 432 -2.65 31.14 6.32
C GLY A 432 -1.49 30.56 5.52
N ARG A 433 -0.25 30.54 6.05
CA ARG A 433 0.90 29.91 5.37
C ARG A 433 0.78 28.40 5.34
N THR A 434 1.26 27.79 4.25
CA THR A 434 1.34 26.30 4.14
C THR A 434 2.69 25.82 4.66
N LEU A 435 2.67 25.02 5.70
CA LEU A 435 3.84 24.37 6.26
C LEU A 435 3.94 22.93 5.77
N THR A 436 5.16 22.47 5.54
CA THR A 436 5.45 21.06 5.19
C THR A 436 6.07 20.38 6.40
N PHE A 437 5.58 19.18 6.76
CA PHE A 437 6.04 18.49 7.95
C PHE A 437 6.20 16.98 7.79
N SER A 438 7.06 16.40 8.64
CA SER A 438 7.16 14.95 8.85
C SER A 438 7.41 14.66 10.32
N ALA A 439 6.52 13.89 10.93
CA ALA A 439 6.63 13.36 12.28
C ALA A 439 6.72 11.84 12.23
N LEU A 440 7.80 11.27 12.74
CA LEU A 440 8.06 9.84 12.78
C LEU A 440 8.37 9.43 14.22
N ALA A 441 7.64 8.47 14.77
CA ALA A 441 7.82 7.96 16.12
C ALA A 441 8.07 6.46 16.09
N ASN A 442 9.10 6.00 16.78
CA ASN A 442 9.46 4.59 16.89
C ASN A 442 9.75 4.21 18.34
N ASP A 443 10.00 2.92 18.53
CA ASP A 443 10.44 2.33 19.81
C ASP A 443 9.39 2.51 20.93
N MET A 444 8.11 2.65 20.55
CA MET A 444 7.01 2.78 21.51
C MET A 444 6.76 1.46 22.25
N PRO A 445 6.50 1.51 23.57
CA PRO A 445 5.93 0.36 24.29
C PRO A 445 4.65 -0.16 23.60
N ALA A 446 4.32 -1.45 23.79
CA ALA A 446 3.22 -2.11 23.10
C ALA A 446 1.82 -1.50 23.41
N ASP A 447 1.68 -0.87 24.56
CA ASP A 447 0.46 -0.22 25.05
C ASP A 447 0.47 1.32 24.87
N ALA A 448 1.50 1.88 24.19
CA ALA A 448 1.67 3.29 23.94
C ALA A 448 1.39 3.68 22.48
N SER A 449 1.06 4.96 22.26
CA SER A 449 0.90 5.55 20.93
C SER A 449 1.35 7.00 20.96
N ALA A 450 2.19 7.39 20.00
CA ALA A 450 2.62 8.78 19.85
C ALA A 450 1.59 9.66 19.10
N THR A 451 0.48 9.11 18.63
CA THR A 451 -0.49 9.83 17.79
C THR A 451 -0.99 11.12 18.43
N ALA A 452 -1.47 11.07 19.68
CA ALA A 452 -1.99 12.25 20.37
C ALA A 452 -0.90 13.30 20.67
N ALA A 453 0.32 12.87 20.96
CA ALA A 453 1.47 13.76 21.18
C ALA A 453 1.85 14.51 19.90
N VAL A 454 1.91 13.81 18.78
CA VAL A 454 2.17 14.38 17.45
C VAL A 454 1.04 15.36 17.06
N ASP A 455 -0.23 15.02 17.29
CA ASP A 455 -1.35 15.91 16.98
C ASP A 455 -1.25 17.23 17.75
N LYS A 456 -0.98 17.15 19.04
CA LYS A 456 -0.79 18.36 19.89
C LYS A 456 0.41 19.19 19.44
N ALA A 457 1.52 18.57 19.08
CA ALA A 457 2.69 19.27 18.59
C ALA A 457 2.40 20.03 17.28
N LEU A 458 1.69 19.41 16.33
CA LEU A 458 1.30 20.07 15.08
C LEU A 458 0.29 21.20 15.29
N LEU A 459 -0.62 21.08 16.26
CA LEU A 459 -1.51 22.18 16.66
C LEU A 459 -0.73 23.36 17.24
N ALA A 460 0.27 23.10 18.09
CA ALA A 460 1.14 24.15 18.62
C ALA A 460 1.92 24.84 17.50
N VAL A 461 2.52 24.06 16.58
CA VAL A 461 3.19 24.61 15.38
C VAL A 461 2.26 25.49 14.56
N ALA A 462 1.03 25.02 14.29
CA ALA A 462 0.06 25.75 13.48
C ALA A 462 -0.39 27.07 14.15
N ALA A 463 -0.48 27.08 15.47
CA ALA A 463 -0.89 28.26 16.24
C ALA A 463 0.23 29.33 16.30
N ALA A 464 1.51 28.90 16.33
CA ALA A 464 2.67 29.79 16.45
C ALA A 464 3.11 30.41 15.11
N ASN A 465 2.59 29.92 13.99
CA ASN A 465 2.98 30.32 12.65
C ASN A 465 1.77 30.77 11.84
#